data_0ce713780cd9d24c561ec3b0cf9f0589
#
_entry.id   0ce713780cd9d24c561ec3b0cf9f0589
#
_cell.length_a   1.000
_cell.length_b   1.000
_cell.length_c   1.000
_cell.angle_alpha   90.00
_cell.angle_beta   90.00
_cell.angle_gamma   90.00
#
_symmetry.space_group_name_H-M   'P 1'
#
loop_
_entity.id
_entity.type
_entity.pdbx_description
1 polymer ?
#
loop_
_entity_poly.entity_id
_entity_poly.type
_entity_poly.pdbx_seq_one_letter_code
_entity_poly.pdbx_strand_id
1 'polypeptide(L)' 'EQLLVDDKQWLKRMIPHHSTALTTTHKIYNRTNNPKIKDLAREIIETQEKEIELMKSLL' A
#
# COMPACT_ATOMS: atom_id res chain seq x y z
N GLU A 1 -15.99 15.12 -9.34
CA GLU A 1 -16.59 13.86 -9.74
C GLU A 1 -17.07 13.08 -8.54
N GLN A 2 -18.33 12.64 -8.55
CA GLN A 2 -18.90 11.90 -7.44
C GLN A 2 -18.59 10.42 -7.54
N LEU A 3 -18.13 9.85 -6.41
CA LEU A 3 -17.93 8.42 -6.33
C LEU A 3 -19.25 7.69 -6.07
N LEU A 4 -19.42 6.55 -6.71
CA LEU A 4 -20.54 5.66 -6.42
C LEU A 4 -20.34 4.96 -5.08
N VAL A 5 -21.43 4.43 -4.51
CA VAL A 5 -21.38 3.72 -3.23
C VAL A 5 -20.40 2.54 -3.29
N ASP A 6 -20.42 1.79 -4.41
CA ASP A 6 -19.52 0.66 -4.60
C ASP A 6 -18.06 1.07 -4.66
N ASP A 7 -17.76 2.20 -5.28
CA ASP A 7 -16.40 2.74 -5.35
C ASP A 7 -15.90 3.08 -3.95
N LYS A 8 -16.74 3.73 -3.15
CA LYS A 8 -16.37 4.08 -1.77
C LYS A 8 -16.12 2.84 -0.91
N GLN A 9 -16.98 1.82 -1.05
CA GLN A 9 -16.83 0.58 -0.30
C GLN A 9 -15.54 -0.15 -0.69
N TRP A 10 -15.23 -0.17 -1.97
CA TRP A 10 -13.99 -0.77 -2.45
C TRP A 10 -12.77 -0.06 -1.86
N LEU A 11 -12.77 1.27 -1.89
CA LEU A 11 -11.69 2.06 -1.31
C LEU A 11 -11.51 1.79 0.18
N LYS A 12 -12.62 1.74 0.92
CA LYS A 12 -12.59 1.47 2.36
C LYS A 12 -12.01 0.10 2.71
N ARG A 13 -12.12 -0.87 1.80
CA ARG A 13 -11.53 -2.20 1.97
C ARG A 13 -10.08 -2.23 1.56
N MET A 14 -9.75 -1.54 0.47
CA MET A 14 -8.39 -1.55 -0.08
C MET A 14 -7.38 -0.80 0.76
N ILE A 15 -7.80 0.28 1.42
CA ILE A 15 -6.89 1.05 2.27
C ILE A 15 -6.27 0.20 3.38
N PRO A 16 -7.05 -0.52 4.21
CA PRO A 16 -6.45 -1.40 5.22
C PRO A 16 -5.68 -2.57 4.62
N HIS A 17 -6.10 -3.06 3.46
CA HIS A 17 -5.39 -4.14 2.77
C HIS A 17 -3.98 -3.69 2.34
N HIS A 18 -3.89 -2.50 1.75
CA HIS A 18 -2.60 -1.91 1.38
C HIS A 18 -1.75 -1.60 2.60
N SER A 19 -2.36 -1.15 3.69
CA SER A 19 -1.65 -0.86 4.94
C SER A 19 -1.04 -2.13 5.54
N THR A 20 -1.72 -3.26 5.46
CA THR A 20 -1.19 -4.55 5.90
C THR A 20 0.00 -4.97 5.05
N ALA A 21 -0.12 -4.83 3.73
CA ALA A 21 0.98 -5.13 2.80
C ALA A 21 2.19 -4.25 3.08
N LEU A 22 1.96 -2.98 3.38
CA LEU A 22 3.02 -2.03 3.73
C LEU A 22 3.75 -2.46 5.00
N THR A 23 3.02 -2.84 6.05
CA THR A 23 3.60 -3.31 7.31
C THR A 23 4.46 -4.55 7.10
N THR A 24 3.94 -5.53 6.35
CA THR A 24 4.65 -6.78 6.06
C THR A 24 5.92 -6.50 5.26
N THR A 25 5.84 -5.59 4.30
CA THR A 25 6.98 -5.25 3.44
C THR A 25 8.07 -4.52 4.24
N HIS A 26 7.70 -3.64 5.17
CA HIS A 26 8.66 -3.03 6.08
C HIS A 26 9.42 -4.06 6.91
N LYS A 27 8.73 -5.09 7.36
CA LYS A 27 9.38 -6.17 8.13
C LYS A 27 10.43 -6.90 7.31
N ILE A 28 10.10 -7.29 6.08
CA ILE A 28 11.06 -7.97 5.23
C ILE A 28 12.22 -7.05 4.83
N TYR A 29 11.94 -5.79 4.58
CA TYR A 29 12.96 -4.80 4.27
C TYR A 29 14.03 -4.72 5.36
N ASN A 30 13.59 -4.74 6.62
CA ASN A 30 14.50 -4.64 7.76
C ASN A 30 15.23 -5.95 8.09
N ARG A 31 14.70 -7.08 7.64
CA ARG A 31 15.23 -8.42 7.99
C ARG A 31 16.06 -9.05 6.90
N THR A 32 15.81 -8.73 5.65
CA THR A 32 16.48 -9.40 4.55
C THR A 32 17.93 -8.95 4.41
N ASN A 33 18.82 -9.90 4.09
CA ASN A 33 20.20 -9.63 3.73
C ASN A 33 20.41 -9.71 2.21
N ASN A 34 19.34 -9.99 1.47
CA ASN A 34 19.40 -10.11 0.02
C ASN A 34 19.16 -8.72 -0.60
N PRO A 35 20.16 -8.13 -1.30
CA PRO A 35 20.01 -6.78 -1.86
C PRO A 35 18.89 -6.68 -2.90
N LYS A 36 18.61 -7.75 -3.64
CA LYS A 36 17.52 -7.73 -4.63
C LYS A 36 16.16 -7.69 -3.95
N ILE A 37 15.99 -8.43 -2.86
CA ILE A 37 14.77 -8.40 -2.06
C ILE A 37 14.60 -7.05 -1.40
N LYS A 38 15.70 -6.47 -0.91
CA LYS A 38 15.68 -5.16 -0.27
C LYS A 38 15.23 -4.08 -1.25
N ASP A 39 15.75 -4.10 -2.47
CA ASP A 39 15.37 -3.14 -3.51
C ASP A 39 13.90 -3.28 -3.90
N LEU A 40 13.45 -4.52 -4.09
CA LEU A 40 12.05 -4.80 -4.42
C LEU A 40 11.12 -4.32 -3.30
N ALA A 41 11.47 -4.60 -2.04
CA ALA A 41 10.68 -4.17 -0.89
C ALA A 41 10.57 -2.65 -0.83
N ARG A 42 11.67 -1.94 -1.11
CA ARG A 42 11.66 -0.46 -1.14
C ARG A 42 10.66 0.05 -2.18
N GLU A 43 10.68 -0.51 -3.38
CA GLU A 43 9.75 -0.10 -4.44
C GLU A 43 8.30 -0.36 -4.04
N ILE A 44 8.03 -1.51 -3.43
CA ILE A 44 6.68 -1.85 -2.96
C ILE A 44 6.23 -0.88 -1.88
N ILE A 45 7.10 -0.55 -0.92
CA ILE A 45 6.78 0.41 0.14
C ILE A 45 6.38 1.76 -0.48
N GLU A 46 7.18 2.29 -1.39
CA GLU A 46 6.89 3.57 -2.05
C GLU A 46 5.56 3.53 -2.81
N THR A 47 5.33 2.46 -3.56
CA THR A 47 4.10 2.28 -4.34
C THR A 47 2.88 2.18 -3.43
N GLN A 48 2.95 1.40 -2.37
CA GLN A 48 1.85 1.23 -1.43
C GLN A 48 1.50 2.54 -0.72
N GLU A 49 2.52 3.30 -0.31
CA GLU A 49 2.31 4.59 0.34
C GLU A 49 1.58 5.57 -0.58
N LYS A 50 1.99 5.64 -1.85
CA LYS A 50 1.35 6.51 -2.84
C LYS A 50 -0.09 6.08 -3.11
N GLU A 51 -0.34 4.78 -3.21
CA GLU A 51 -1.68 4.26 -3.45
C GLU A 51 -2.61 4.55 -2.27
N ILE A 52 -2.13 4.40 -1.03
CA ILE A 52 -2.90 4.72 0.16
C ILE A 52 -3.27 6.21 0.17
N GLU A 53 -2.31 7.08 -0.12
CA GLU A 53 -2.56 8.52 -0.19
C GLU A 53 -3.61 8.84 -1.24
N LEU A 54 -3.49 8.27 -2.42
CA LEU A 54 -4.45 8.47 -3.50
C LEU A 54 -5.85 7.99 -3.10
N MET A 55 -5.94 6.80 -2.53
CA MET A 55 -7.22 6.24 -2.10
C MET A 55 -7.88 7.10 -1.03
N LYS A 56 -7.12 7.58 -0.06
CA LYS A 56 -7.63 8.50 0.97
C LYS A 56 -8.12 9.81 0.38
N SER A 57 -7.41 10.32 -0.61
CA SER A 57 -7.79 11.58 -1.26
C SER A 57 -9.10 11.47 -2.04
N LEU A 58 -9.47 10.27 -2.46
CA LEU A 58 -10.72 10.02 -3.17
C LEU A 58 -11.92 9.85 -2.25
N LEU A 59 -11.70 9.63 -0.99
CA LEU A 59 -12.77 9.54 0.01
C LEU A 59 -13.13 10.93 0.54
#